data_07c7db6ecb7f809b71ccd23070fd48fb
#
_entry.id   07c7db6ecb7f809b71ccd23070fd48fb
#
_cell.length_a   1.000
_cell.length_b   1.000
_cell.length_c   1.000
_cell.angle_alpha   90.00
_cell.angle_beta   90.00
_cell.angle_gamma   90.00
#
_symmetry.space_group_name_H-M   'P 1'
#
loop_
_entity.id
_entity.type
_entity.pdbx_description
1 polymer ?
#
loop_
_entity_poly.entity_id
_entity_poly.type
_entity_poly.pdbx_seq_one_letter_code
_entity_poly.pdbx_strand_id
1 'polypeptide(L)'
;MTQATTITAAEALGPRCREVDPDGLMREMLTIIGDKWTVLVIGHLQDGPVRFTRIMEQLPAISHRMLTRTLRTLERDGIVSRTVYPESPPRVEYDLTPLGHTLIEPLAGLHRWALEHRDEITAHRDRAA
;
A
#
# COMPACT_ATOMS: atom_id res chain seq x y z
N MET A 1 -0.64 -23.78 -16.41
CA MET A 1 -0.15 -23.48 -15.06
C MET A 1 1.01 -22.50 -15.16
N THR A 2 0.81 -21.29 -14.69
CA THR A 2 1.86 -20.26 -14.76
C THR A 2 2.81 -20.45 -13.58
N GLN A 3 4.05 -20.78 -13.84
CA GLN A 3 5.05 -20.81 -12.78
C GLN A 3 5.43 -19.37 -12.41
N ALA A 4 5.40 -19.06 -11.13
CA ALA A 4 5.90 -17.79 -10.66
C ALA A 4 7.41 -17.73 -10.90
N THR A 5 7.85 -16.78 -11.72
CA THR A 5 9.27 -16.53 -11.92
C THR A 5 9.80 -15.76 -10.73
N THR A 6 10.72 -16.37 -9.99
CA THR A 6 11.39 -15.68 -8.89
C THR A 6 12.56 -14.90 -9.45
N ILE A 7 12.54 -13.59 -9.25
CA ILE A 7 13.65 -12.70 -9.61
C ILE A 7 14.38 -12.25 -8.32
N THR A 8 15.66 -12.04 -8.43
CA THR A 8 16.42 -11.49 -7.30
C THR A 8 16.16 -9.99 -7.17
N ALA A 9 16.42 -9.44 -5.98
CA ALA A 9 16.30 -8.00 -5.76
C ALA A 9 17.19 -7.21 -6.72
N ALA A 10 18.43 -7.71 -6.98
CA ALA A 10 19.34 -7.05 -7.90
C ALA A 10 18.82 -7.05 -9.35
N GLU A 11 18.18 -8.13 -9.78
CA GLU A 11 17.58 -8.21 -11.11
C GLU A 11 16.39 -7.26 -11.24
N ALA A 12 15.54 -7.20 -10.21
CA ALA A 12 14.36 -6.33 -10.21
C ALA A 12 14.73 -4.85 -10.26
N LEU A 13 15.82 -4.45 -9.61
CA LEU A 13 16.23 -3.05 -9.47
C LEU A 13 17.39 -2.65 -10.38
N GLY A 14 17.96 -3.61 -11.14
CA GLY A 14 19.13 -3.35 -11.98
C GLY A 14 18.82 -2.72 -13.33
N PRO A 15 19.85 -2.60 -14.20
CA PRO A 15 19.70 -1.98 -15.52
C PRO A 15 18.71 -2.70 -16.43
N ARG A 16 18.39 -3.95 -16.14
CA ARG A 16 17.42 -4.75 -16.89
C ARG A 16 15.99 -4.60 -16.40
N CYS A 17 15.70 -3.57 -15.62
CA CYS A 17 14.38 -3.33 -15.08
C CYS A 17 13.28 -3.36 -16.15
N ARG A 18 13.56 -2.89 -17.36
CA ARG A 18 12.61 -2.94 -18.49
C ARG A 18 12.29 -4.37 -18.93
N GLU A 19 13.22 -5.30 -18.76
CA GLU A 19 13.02 -6.71 -19.14
C GLU A 19 12.17 -7.44 -18.10
N VAL A 20 12.31 -7.09 -16.82
CA VAL A 20 11.55 -7.71 -15.72
C VAL A 20 10.23 -7.00 -15.45
N ASP A 21 10.04 -5.80 -15.96
CA ASP A 21 8.80 -5.00 -15.83
C ASP A 21 8.38 -4.46 -17.21
N PRO A 22 8.17 -5.34 -18.22
CA PRO A 22 7.92 -4.90 -19.59
C PRO A 22 6.61 -4.13 -19.77
N ASP A 23 5.61 -4.39 -18.97
CA ASP A 23 4.30 -3.72 -18.98
C ASP A 23 4.24 -2.51 -18.05
N GLY A 24 5.31 -2.22 -17.30
CA GLY A 24 5.36 -1.12 -16.36
C GLY A 24 4.58 -1.33 -15.08
N LEU A 25 4.14 -2.55 -14.80
CA LEU A 25 3.33 -2.86 -13.62
C LEU A 25 4.03 -2.49 -12.32
N MET A 26 5.32 -2.79 -12.18
CA MET A 26 6.08 -2.46 -10.97
C MET A 26 6.13 -0.95 -10.73
N ARG A 27 6.36 -0.16 -11.78
CA ARG A 27 6.39 1.30 -11.66
C ARG A 27 5.03 1.85 -11.29
N GLU A 28 3.97 1.29 -11.86
CA GLU A 28 2.60 1.64 -11.50
C GLU A 28 2.30 1.31 -10.03
N MET A 29 2.66 0.11 -9.58
CA MET A 29 2.47 -0.29 -8.18
C MET A 29 3.27 0.58 -7.22
N LEU A 30 4.50 0.97 -7.58
CA LEU A 30 5.30 1.87 -6.75
C LEU A 30 4.65 3.25 -6.63
N THR A 31 3.99 3.74 -7.67
CA THR A 31 3.24 4.99 -7.61
C THR A 31 2.08 4.90 -6.63
N ILE A 32 1.35 3.80 -6.66
CA ILE A 32 0.22 3.55 -5.76
C ILE A 32 0.71 3.38 -4.32
N ILE A 33 1.68 2.51 -4.09
CA ILE A 33 2.21 2.17 -2.77
C ILE A 33 2.99 3.33 -2.17
N GLY A 34 3.61 4.17 -2.99
CA GLY A 34 4.36 5.35 -2.55
C GLY A 34 3.48 6.47 -2.01
N ASP A 35 2.18 6.42 -2.22
CA ASP A 35 1.26 7.36 -1.62
C ASP A 35 1.14 7.08 -0.11
N LYS A 36 1.34 8.13 0.70
CA LYS A 36 1.31 7.97 2.16
C LYS A 36 0.00 7.42 2.70
N TRP A 37 -1.11 7.77 2.08
CA TRP A 37 -2.43 7.32 2.52
C TRP A 37 -2.65 5.84 2.24
N THR A 38 -2.12 5.33 1.11
CA THR A 38 -2.20 3.91 0.76
C THR A 38 -1.57 3.04 1.84
N VAL A 39 -0.35 3.37 2.26
CA VAL A 39 0.37 2.61 3.30
C VAL A 39 -0.39 2.64 4.62
N LEU A 40 -0.91 3.81 5.00
CA LEU A 40 -1.67 3.97 6.26
C LEU A 40 -2.98 3.18 6.23
N VAL A 41 -3.69 3.19 5.10
CA VAL A 41 -4.94 2.42 4.94
C VAL A 41 -4.66 0.92 5.04
N ILE A 42 -3.64 0.43 4.35
CA ILE A 42 -3.26 -0.98 4.42
C ILE A 42 -2.93 -1.37 5.86
N GLY A 43 -2.19 -0.53 6.57
CA GLY A 43 -1.87 -0.76 7.98
C GLY A 43 -3.10 -0.88 8.87
N HIS A 44 -4.11 -0.06 8.64
CA HIS A 44 -5.36 -0.10 9.41
C HIS A 44 -6.21 -1.34 9.12
N LEU A 45 -6.03 -1.98 7.97
CA LEU A 45 -6.82 -3.14 7.57
C LEU A 45 -6.15 -4.48 7.88
N GLN A 46 -4.93 -4.48 8.42
CA GLN A 46 -4.20 -5.75 8.60
C GLN A 46 -4.81 -6.69 9.64
N ASP A 47 -5.60 -6.18 10.58
CA ASP A 47 -6.21 -6.99 11.64
C ASP A 47 -7.65 -7.41 11.34
N GLY A 48 -8.17 -7.07 10.18
CA GLY A 48 -9.50 -7.47 9.77
C GLY A 48 -10.33 -6.33 9.18
N PRO A 49 -11.62 -6.59 8.89
CA PRO A 49 -12.50 -5.60 8.28
C PRO A 49 -12.67 -4.34 9.13
N VAL A 50 -12.67 -3.18 8.48
CA VAL A 50 -12.90 -1.89 9.13
C VAL A 50 -13.93 -1.09 8.34
N ARG A 51 -14.86 -0.45 9.05
CA ARG A 51 -15.85 0.44 8.45
C ARG A 51 -15.17 1.68 7.85
N PHE A 52 -15.72 2.17 6.77
CA PHE A 52 -15.26 3.41 6.13
C PHE A 52 -15.17 4.57 7.13
N THR A 53 -16.22 4.77 7.92
CA THR A 53 -16.27 5.84 8.92
C THR A 53 -15.17 5.71 9.98
N ARG A 54 -14.84 4.48 10.35
CA ARG A 54 -13.77 4.21 11.31
C ARG A 54 -12.40 4.55 10.75
N ILE A 55 -12.16 4.23 9.48
CA ILE A 55 -10.92 4.60 8.80
C ILE A 55 -10.78 6.13 8.77
N MET A 56 -11.86 6.84 8.45
CA MET A 56 -11.88 8.31 8.47
C MET A 56 -11.51 8.88 9.83
N GLU A 57 -12.05 8.31 10.90
CA GLU A 57 -11.76 8.75 12.27
C GLU A 57 -10.30 8.56 12.65
N GLN A 58 -9.68 7.48 12.19
CA GLN A 58 -8.31 7.12 12.52
C GLN A 58 -7.27 7.82 11.66
N LEU A 59 -7.69 8.43 10.55
CA LEU A 59 -6.83 9.19 9.65
C LEU A 59 -7.35 10.63 9.51
N PRO A 60 -7.20 11.45 10.57
CA PRO A 60 -7.89 12.75 10.64
C PRO A 60 -7.48 13.76 9.56
N ALA A 61 -6.32 13.58 8.95
CA ALA A 61 -5.84 14.49 7.90
C ALA A 61 -6.31 14.10 6.50
N ILE A 62 -6.96 12.93 6.34
CA ILE A 62 -7.45 12.50 5.03
C ILE A 62 -8.86 13.04 4.79
N SER A 63 -9.12 13.54 3.58
CA SER A 63 -10.48 13.92 3.18
C SER A 63 -11.28 12.68 2.78
N HIS A 64 -12.61 12.78 2.86
CA HIS A 64 -13.51 11.75 2.36
C HIS A 64 -13.21 11.39 0.91
N ARG A 65 -12.96 12.39 0.07
CA ARG A 65 -12.64 12.21 -1.35
C ARG A 65 -11.34 11.43 -1.54
N MET A 66 -10.30 11.78 -0.78
CA MET A 66 -9.01 11.10 -0.88
C MET A 66 -9.09 9.66 -0.42
N LEU A 67 -9.78 9.39 0.68
CA LEU A 67 -9.96 8.02 1.17
C LEU A 67 -10.75 7.19 0.17
N THR A 68 -11.83 7.74 -0.38
CA THR A 68 -12.62 7.07 -1.41
C THR A 68 -11.77 6.72 -2.62
N ARG A 69 -10.93 7.65 -3.08
CA ARG A 69 -10.03 7.42 -4.22
C ARG A 69 -9.03 6.30 -3.92
N THR A 70 -8.39 6.38 -2.76
CA THR A 70 -7.40 5.37 -2.35
C THR A 70 -8.02 3.98 -2.28
N LEU A 71 -9.18 3.86 -1.65
CA LEU A 71 -9.88 2.58 -1.52
C LEU A 71 -10.35 2.03 -2.86
N ARG A 72 -10.83 2.88 -3.77
CA ARG A 72 -11.22 2.45 -5.12
C ARG A 72 -10.05 1.91 -5.91
N THR A 73 -8.89 2.55 -5.81
CA THR A 73 -7.68 2.09 -6.48
C THR A 73 -7.25 0.72 -5.94
N LEU A 74 -7.27 0.55 -4.63
CA LEU A 74 -6.90 -0.71 -4.00
C LEU A 74 -7.90 -1.83 -4.31
N GLU A 75 -9.18 -1.51 -4.35
CA GLU A 75 -10.22 -2.46 -4.73
C GLU A 75 -10.08 -2.89 -6.19
N ARG A 76 -9.84 -1.94 -7.09
CA ARG A 76 -9.61 -2.22 -8.51
C ARG A 76 -8.48 -3.23 -8.71
N ASP A 77 -7.41 -3.11 -7.94
CA ASP A 77 -6.23 -3.97 -8.06
C ASP A 77 -6.33 -5.25 -7.22
N GLY A 78 -7.47 -5.48 -6.56
CA GLY A 78 -7.69 -6.69 -5.79
C GLY A 78 -6.98 -6.74 -4.44
N ILE A 79 -6.47 -5.61 -3.96
CA ILE A 79 -5.75 -5.51 -2.69
C ILE A 79 -6.71 -5.42 -1.51
N VAL A 80 -7.83 -4.74 -1.70
CA VAL A 80 -8.91 -4.68 -0.70
C VAL A 80 -10.22 -5.16 -1.30
N SER A 81 -11.09 -5.68 -0.45
CA SER A 81 -12.48 -6.00 -0.78
C SER A 81 -13.40 -5.01 -0.09
N ARG A 82 -14.53 -4.72 -0.72
CA ARG A 82 -15.56 -3.83 -0.21
C ARG A 82 -16.85 -4.62 0.00
N THR A 83 -17.41 -4.52 1.18
CA THR A 83 -18.69 -5.17 1.52
C THR A 83 -19.68 -4.12 1.97
N VAL A 84 -20.87 -4.12 1.34
CA VAL A 84 -21.98 -3.24 1.73
C VAL A 84 -23.02 -4.07 2.45
N TYR A 85 -23.37 -3.65 3.66
CA TYR A 85 -24.43 -4.27 4.43
C TYR A 85 -25.71 -3.43 4.28
N PRO A 86 -26.84 -4.07 3.91
CA PRO A 86 -28.11 -3.34 3.68
C PRO A 86 -28.80 -2.97 5.00
N GLU A 87 -28.15 -2.10 5.73
CA GLU A 87 -28.66 -1.53 6.97
C GLU A 87 -29.15 -0.10 6.72
N SER A 88 -29.77 0.53 7.73
CA SER A 88 -30.20 1.92 7.67
C SER A 88 -29.54 2.69 8.83
N PRO A 89 -28.53 3.54 8.58
CA PRO A 89 -27.88 3.80 7.28
C PRO A 89 -27.02 2.61 6.81
N PRO A 90 -26.71 2.52 5.50
CA PRO A 90 -25.87 1.44 4.98
C PRO A 90 -24.50 1.42 5.63
N ARG A 91 -24.03 0.22 5.96
CA ARG A 91 -22.68 0.02 6.50
C ARG A 91 -21.77 -0.46 5.37
N VAL A 92 -20.63 0.20 5.21
CA VAL A 92 -19.61 -0.18 4.24
C VAL A 92 -18.34 -0.55 5.00
N GLU A 93 -17.85 -1.75 4.75
CA GLU A 93 -16.61 -2.25 5.35
C GLU A 93 -15.61 -2.58 4.27
N TYR A 94 -14.33 -2.38 4.60
CA TYR A 94 -13.20 -2.74 3.76
C TYR A 94 -12.31 -3.74 4.49
N ASP A 95 -11.73 -4.66 3.76
CA ASP A 95 -10.84 -5.68 4.29
C ASP A 95 -9.72 -5.94 3.30
N LEU A 96 -8.55 -6.35 3.80
CA LEU A 96 -7.50 -6.84 2.92
C LEU A 96 -7.89 -8.19 2.34
N THR A 97 -7.69 -8.34 1.04
CA THR A 97 -7.77 -9.65 0.39
C THR A 97 -6.52 -10.48 0.74
N PRO A 98 -6.51 -11.79 0.45
CA PRO A 98 -5.27 -12.57 0.56
C PRO A 98 -4.11 -11.93 -0.21
N LEU A 99 -4.37 -11.37 -1.40
CA LEU A 99 -3.36 -10.62 -2.15
C LEU A 99 -2.88 -9.39 -1.38
N GLY A 100 -3.80 -8.64 -0.78
CA GLY A 100 -3.46 -7.46 0.03
C GLY A 100 -2.58 -7.80 1.22
N HIS A 101 -2.83 -8.93 1.88
CA HIS A 101 -1.99 -9.40 2.98
C HIS A 101 -0.54 -9.66 2.56
N THR A 102 -0.31 -10.05 1.31
CA THR A 102 1.06 -10.26 0.80
C THR A 102 1.88 -8.98 0.72
N LEU A 103 1.23 -7.80 0.72
CA LEU A 103 1.93 -6.51 0.70
C LEU A 103 2.44 -6.08 2.07
N ILE A 104 1.91 -6.63 3.14
CA ILE A 104 2.26 -6.20 4.50
C ILE A 104 3.76 -6.36 4.75
N GLU A 105 4.33 -7.51 4.43
CA GLU A 105 5.75 -7.77 4.70
C GLU A 105 6.69 -6.85 3.91
N PRO A 106 6.53 -6.65 2.59
CA PRO A 106 7.35 -5.68 1.87
C PRO A 106 7.26 -4.26 2.44
N LEU A 107 6.07 -3.81 2.82
CA LEU A 107 5.87 -2.48 3.39
C LEU A 107 6.49 -2.38 4.79
N ALA A 108 6.32 -3.41 5.61
CA ALA A 108 6.94 -3.47 6.93
C ALA A 108 8.47 -3.47 6.82
N GLY A 109 9.02 -4.18 5.82
CA GLY A 109 10.45 -4.18 5.55
C GLY A 109 10.98 -2.79 5.21
N LEU A 110 10.28 -2.06 4.36
CA LEU A 110 10.64 -0.69 4.02
C LEU A 110 10.56 0.23 5.24
N HIS A 111 9.53 0.08 6.05
CA HIS A 111 9.36 0.85 7.28
C HIS A 111 10.50 0.59 8.27
N ARG A 112 10.85 -0.68 8.48
CA ARG A 112 11.99 -1.05 9.33
C ARG A 112 13.28 -0.42 8.84
N TRP A 113 13.54 -0.50 7.54
CA TRP A 113 14.72 0.11 6.94
C TRP A 113 14.78 1.61 7.23
N ALA A 114 13.67 2.32 7.04
CA ALA A 114 13.60 3.75 7.29
C ALA A 114 13.88 4.10 8.76
N LEU A 115 13.34 3.31 9.69
CA LEU A 115 13.57 3.50 11.13
C LEU A 115 15.03 3.23 11.50
N GLU A 116 15.62 2.17 10.97
CA GLU A 116 17.02 1.80 11.26
C GLU A 116 18.00 2.85 10.75
N HIS A 117 17.68 3.54 9.66
CA HIS A 117 18.59 4.49 9.01
C HIS A 117 18.13 5.95 9.17
N ARG A 118 17.15 6.20 10.04
CA ARG A 118 16.61 7.55 10.25
C ARG A 118 17.69 8.58 10.58
N ASP A 119 18.55 8.26 11.53
CA ASP A 119 19.58 9.20 11.99
C ASP A 119 20.60 9.51 10.90
N GLU A 120 20.99 8.50 10.16
CA GLU A 120 21.92 8.65 9.03
C GLU A 120 21.29 9.51 7.91
N ILE A 121 20.04 9.24 7.56
CA ILE A 121 19.32 10.02 6.54
C ILE A 121 19.20 11.48 6.99
N THR A 122 18.79 11.69 8.24
CA THR A 122 18.67 13.04 8.82
C THR A 122 20.00 13.78 8.79
N ALA A 123 21.09 13.12 9.15
CA ALA A 123 22.42 13.72 9.13
C ALA A 123 22.83 14.15 7.71
N HIS A 124 22.50 13.34 6.69
CA HIS A 124 22.76 13.72 5.29
C HIS A 124 21.94 14.94 4.86
N ARG A 125 20.67 14.98 5.24
CA ARG A 125 19.79 16.12 4.93
C ARG A 125 20.26 17.41 5.58
N ASP A 126 20.70 17.34 6.83
CA ASP A 126 21.20 18.51 7.56
C ASP A 126 22.46 19.08 6.91
N ARG A 127 23.33 18.20 6.37
CA ARG A 127 24.54 18.64 5.66
C ARG A 127 24.24 19.26 4.30
N ALA A 128 23.13 18.87 3.67
CA ALA A 128 22.71 19.39 2.37
C ALA A 128 21.91 20.69 2.44
N ALA A 129 21.42 21.03 3.64
CA ALA A 129 20.64 22.24 3.87
C ALA A 129 21.50 23.52 3.87
#